data_7cc8db406415f5d46fb64439725d5509
#
_entry.id   7cc8db406415f5d46fb64439725d5509
#
_cell.length_a   1.000
_cell.length_b   1.000
_cell.length_c   1.000
_cell.angle_alpha   90.00
_cell.angle_beta   90.00
_cell.angle_gamma   90.00
#
_symmetry.space_group_name_H-M   'P 1'
#
loop_
_entity.id
_entity.type
_entity.pdbx_description
1 polymer ?
#
loop_
_entity_poly.entity_id
_entity_poly.type
_entity_poly.pdbx_seq_one_letter_code
_entity_poly.pdbx_strand_id
1 'polypeptide(L)'
;MLIKKLSRILAISAIAFVAVLLWNTKSSQADESSKLLNSAAIQKIVKKGTLNVGVKQDVPNFGYYSAKTNTYQGMEIDLAKKIAKELKVKVNYIPVTTQTREPLMDNGTIDLLIA
;
A
#
# COMPACT_ATOMS: atom_id res chain seq x y z
N MET A 1 -13.67 24.47 -52.05
CA MET A 1 -12.94 23.19 -51.88
C MET A 1 -11.82 23.23 -50.85
N LEU A 2 -11.04 24.28 -50.73
CA LEU A 2 -9.96 24.45 -49.75
C LEU A 2 -10.48 24.49 -48.28
N ILE A 3 -11.62 25.15 -48.00
CA ILE A 3 -12.19 25.30 -46.67
C ILE A 3 -12.67 23.96 -46.09
N LYS A 4 -13.20 23.04 -46.92
CA LYS A 4 -13.61 21.69 -46.48
C LYS A 4 -12.43 20.77 -46.14
N LYS A 5 -11.29 20.95 -46.77
CA LYS A 5 -10.04 20.23 -46.45
C LYS A 5 -9.39 20.73 -45.17
N LEU A 6 -9.42 22.06 -44.93
CA LEU A 6 -8.90 22.65 -43.71
C LEU A 6 -9.71 22.24 -42.45
N SER A 7 -11.06 22.16 -42.56
CA SER A 7 -11.89 21.74 -41.44
C SER A 7 -11.67 20.27 -41.06
N ARG A 8 -11.32 19.38 -41.99
CA ARG A 8 -10.99 17.98 -41.73
C ARG A 8 -9.62 17.80 -41.03
N ILE A 9 -8.66 18.63 -41.39
CA ILE A 9 -7.32 18.62 -40.78
C ILE A 9 -7.39 19.18 -39.34
N LEU A 10 -8.19 20.21 -39.10
CA LEU A 10 -8.39 20.77 -37.75
C LEU A 10 -9.13 19.81 -36.83
N ALA A 11 -10.10 19.01 -37.33
CA ALA A 11 -10.80 18.03 -36.55
C ALA A 11 -9.90 16.86 -36.13
N ILE A 12 -8.97 16.42 -36.99
CA ILE A 12 -8.03 15.34 -36.71
C ILE A 12 -6.99 15.80 -35.67
N SER A 13 -6.54 17.06 -35.73
CA SER A 13 -5.58 17.61 -34.75
C SER A 13 -6.19 17.77 -33.35
N ALA A 14 -7.47 18.12 -33.25
CA ALA A 14 -8.19 18.25 -31.98
C ALA A 14 -8.36 16.87 -31.28
N ILE A 15 -8.67 15.82 -32.03
CA ILE A 15 -8.81 14.46 -31.49
C ILE A 15 -7.44 13.92 -31.03
N ALA A 16 -6.39 14.17 -31.77
CA ALA A 16 -5.03 13.78 -31.37
C ALA A 16 -4.58 14.50 -30.09
N PHE A 17 -4.94 15.74 -29.90
CA PHE A 17 -4.59 16.53 -28.70
C PHE A 17 -5.32 16.01 -27.44
N VAL A 18 -6.60 15.66 -27.56
CA VAL A 18 -7.38 15.08 -26.45
C VAL A 18 -6.86 13.67 -26.09
N ALA A 19 -6.48 12.86 -27.06
CA ALA A 19 -5.90 11.54 -26.81
C ALA A 19 -4.55 11.62 -26.08
N VAL A 20 -3.72 12.61 -26.38
CA VAL A 20 -2.44 12.84 -25.68
C VAL A 20 -2.67 13.31 -24.24
N LEU A 21 -3.67 14.14 -23.97
CA LEU A 21 -4.04 14.56 -22.62
C LEU A 21 -4.58 13.40 -21.76
N LEU A 22 -5.37 12.49 -22.35
CA LEU A 22 -5.90 11.31 -21.66
C LEU A 22 -4.81 10.24 -21.41
N TRP A 23 -3.77 10.20 -22.22
CA TRP A 23 -2.67 9.26 -22.05
C TRP A 23 -1.72 9.66 -20.90
N ASN A 24 -1.56 10.97 -20.66
CA ASN A 24 -0.66 11.49 -19.62
C ASN A 24 -1.19 11.29 -18.19
N THR A 25 -2.49 11.06 -17.99
CA THR A 25 -3.08 10.87 -16.65
C THR A 25 -2.89 9.46 -16.08
N LYS A 26 -2.54 8.47 -16.90
CA LYS A 26 -2.31 7.09 -16.43
C LYS A 26 -0.88 6.80 -15.98
N SER A 27 0.08 7.59 -16.38
CA SER A 27 1.50 7.32 -16.08
C SER A 27 1.95 7.74 -14.67
N SER A 28 1.28 8.72 -14.05
CA SER A 28 1.70 9.24 -12.74
C SER A 28 1.43 8.26 -11.59
N GLN A 29 0.32 7.54 -11.60
CA GLN A 29 0.00 6.59 -10.52
C GLN A 29 0.79 5.27 -10.59
N ALA A 30 1.10 4.79 -11.78
CA ALA A 30 1.91 3.60 -11.96
C ALA A 30 3.38 3.83 -11.54
N ASP A 31 3.87 5.04 -11.72
CA ASP A 31 5.26 5.41 -11.40
C ASP A 31 5.48 5.55 -9.88
N GLU A 32 4.54 6.16 -9.16
CA GLU A 32 4.59 6.23 -7.69
C GLU A 32 4.46 4.85 -7.03
N SER A 33 3.57 4.01 -7.52
CA SER A 33 3.40 2.65 -6.99
C SER A 33 4.64 1.80 -7.20
N SER A 34 5.28 1.88 -8.37
CA SER A 34 6.53 1.17 -8.64
C SER A 34 7.69 1.68 -7.78
N LYS A 35 7.74 2.98 -7.51
CA LYS A 35 8.75 3.59 -6.64
C LYS A 35 8.60 3.15 -5.18
N LEU A 36 7.36 3.06 -4.69
CA LEU A 36 7.09 2.55 -3.34
C LEU A 36 7.49 1.08 -3.20
N LEU A 37 7.10 0.23 -4.14
CA LEU A 37 7.45 -1.19 -4.15
C LEU A 37 8.96 -1.43 -4.25
N ASN A 38 9.69 -0.51 -4.88
CA ASN A 38 11.15 -0.56 -5.00
C ASN A 38 11.89 0.11 -3.82
N SER A 39 11.18 0.59 -2.80
CA SER A 39 11.84 1.15 -1.63
C SER A 39 12.66 0.08 -0.89
N ALA A 40 13.80 0.46 -0.33
CA ALA A 40 14.69 -0.46 0.38
C ALA A 40 13.98 -1.16 1.56
N ALA A 41 13.06 -0.48 2.24
CA ALA A 41 12.27 -1.03 3.34
C ALA A 41 11.35 -2.16 2.86
N ILE A 42 10.60 -1.94 1.78
CA ILE A 42 9.71 -2.95 1.20
C ILE A 42 10.51 -4.13 0.65
N GLN A 43 11.60 -3.90 -0.05
CA GLN A 43 12.46 -4.97 -0.55
C GLN A 43 13.04 -5.84 0.57
N LYS A 44 13.40 -5.24 1.69
CA LYS A 44 13.85 -5.96 2.88
C LYS A 44 12.75 -6.89 3.44
N ILE A 45 11.52 -6.42 3.53
CA ILE A 45 10.36 -7.20 4.01
C ILE A 45 10.08 -8.36 3.05
N VAL A 46 10.02 -8.08 1.75
CA VAL A 46 9.77 -9.10 0.70
C VAL A 46 10.86 -10.17 0.69
N LYS A 47 12.12 -9.78 0.80
CA LYS A 47 13.26 -10.71 0.86
C LYS A 47 13.22 -11.58 2.13
N LYS A 48 12.83 -11.02 3.26
CA LYS A 48 12.63 -11.74 4.52
C LYS A 48 11.44 -12.70 4.47
N GLY A 49 10.43 -12.40 3.63
CA GLY A 49 9.22 -13.20 3.46
C GLY A 49 8.21 -13.08 4.63
N THR A 50 8.41 -12.13 5.53
CA THR A 50 7.56 -11.90 6.70
C THR A 50 7.45 -10.42 7.00
N LEU A 51 6.21 -9.95 7.25
CA LEU A 51 5.91 -8.61 7.74
C LEU A 51 5.64 -8.70 9.25
N ASN A 52 6.53 -8.11 10.06
CA ASN A 52 6.32 -7.98 11.49
C ASN A 52 5.50 -6.73 11.78
N VAL A 53 4.31 -6.91 12.32
CA VAL A 53 3.35 -5.82 12.56
C VAL A 53 3.13 -5.64 14.06
N GLY A 54 3.43 -4.45 14.55
CA GLY A 54 3.06 -4.01 15.88
C GLY A 54 1.56 -3.71 15.94
N VAL A 55 0.84 -4.41 16.81
CA VAL A 55 -0.62 -4.29 16.97
C VAL A 55 -1.01 -4.21 18.43
N LYS A 56 -2.17 -3.63 18.70
CA LYS A 56 -2.78 -3.75 20.03
C LYS A 56 -3.34 -5.15 20.22
N GLN A 57 -3.43 -5.59 21.48
CA GLN A 57 -4.02 -6.88 21.83
C GLN A 57 -5.20 -6.77 22.79
N ASP A 58 -5.48 -5.58 23.27
CA ASP A 58 -6.42 -5.27 24.35
C ASP A 58 -7.57 -4.32 23.95
N VAL A 59 -7.67 -4.01 22.65
CA VAL A 59 -8.70 -3.09 22.12
C VAL A 59 -9.68 -3.85 21.23
N PRO A 60 -10.86 -4.24 21.74
CA PRO A 60 -11.88 -4.93 20.95
C PRO A 60 -12.24 -4.17 19.67
N ASN A 61 -12.50 -4.89 18.58
CA ASN A 61 -12.79 -4.41 17.22
C ASN A 61 -11.61 -3.74 16.49
N PHE A 62 -10.54 -3.35 17.16
CA PHE A 62 -9.34 -2.76 16.56
C PHE A 62 -8.20 -3.77 16.53
N GLY A 63 -7.51 -3.98 17.63
CA GLY A 63 -6.48 -4.97 17.81
C GLY A 63 -6.73 -5.74 19.12
N TYR A 64 -7.22 -6.95 19.00
CA TYR A 64 -7.61 -7.78 20.12
C TYR A 64 -7.09 -9.19 19.98
N TYR A 65 -6.47 -9.73 21.03
CA TYR A 65 -6.08 -11.12 21.10
C TYR A 65 -7.11 -11.93 21.89
N SER A 66 -7.72 -12.90 21.24
CA SER A 66 -8.66 -13.82 21.87
C SER A 66 -7.95 -15.06 22.40
N ALA A 67 -7.80 -15.17 23.71
CA ALA A 67 -7.25 -16.37 24.34
C ALA A 67 -8.13 -17.61 24.11
N LYS A 68 -9.44 -17.41 23.89
CA LYS A 68 -10.39 -18.50 23.63
C LYS A 68 -10.15 -19.18 22.28
N THR A 69 -9.81 -18.42 21.25
CA THR A 69 -9.56 -18.91 19.89
C THR A 69 -8.08 -18.90 19.52
N ASN A 70 -7.24 -18.36 20.38
CA ASN A 70 -5.79 -18.20 20.17
C ASN A 70 -5.47 -17.41 18.89
N THR A 71 -6.28 -16.37 18.60
CA THR A 71 -6.15 -15.57 17.38
C THR A 71 -6.22 -14.08 17.66
N TYR A 72 -5.53 -13.31 16.83
CA TYR A 72 -5.71 -11.86 16.73
C TYR A 72 -6.92 -11.52 15.87
N GLN A 73 -7.68 -10.50 16.26
CA GLN A 73 -8.92 -10.07 15.62
C GLN A 73 -9.03 -8.54 15.63
N GLY A 74 -9.78 -7.99 14.67
CA GLY A 74 -10.08 -6.58 14.59
C GLY A 74 -9.58 -5.90 13.31
N MET A 75 -9.92 -4.65 13.15
CA MET A 75 -9.65 -3.86 11.96
C MET A 75 -8.15 -3.71 11.68
N GLU A 76 -7.34 -3.50 12.71
CA GLU A 76 -5.87 -3.42 12.60
C GLU A 76 -5.30 -4.73 12.06
N ILE A 77 -5.82 -5.85 12.53
CA ILE A 77 -5.41 -7.19 12.12
C ILE A 77 -5.78 -7.45 10.65
N ASP A 78 -6.98 -7.08 10.24
CA ASP A 78 -7.44 -7.24 8.86
C ASP A 78 -6.65 -6.37 7.89
N LEU A 79 -6.30 -5.14 8.31
CA LEU A 79 -5.44 -4.26 7.54
C LEU A 79 -4.03 -4.86 7.37
N ALA A 80 -3.44 -5.38 8.45
CA ALA A 80 -2.13 -6.04 8.39
C ALA A 80 -2.13 -7.24 7.44
N LYS A 81 -3.17 -8.08 7.50
CA LYS A 81 -3.36 -9.22 6.59
C LYS A 81 -3.41 -8.76 5.13
N LYS A 82 -4.16 -7.69 4.85
CA LYS A 82 -4.30 -7.15 3.51
C LYS A 82 -2.96 -6.64 2.96
N ILE A 83 -2.20 -5.90 3.75
CA ILE A 83 -0.87 -5.41 3.38
C ILE A 83 0.09 -6.58 3.12
N ALA A 84 0.14 -7.57 4.01
CA ALA A 84 0.99 -8.74 3.84
C ALA A 84 0.64 -9.54 2.58
N LYS A 85 -0.65 -9.66 2.27
CA LYS A 85 -1.13 -10.30 1.03
C LYS A 85 -0.68 -9.56 -0.22
N GLU A 86 -0.76 -8.23 -0.24
CA GLU A 86 -0.27 -7.42 -1.37
C GLU A 86 1.24 -7.55 -1.56
N LEU A 87 2.00 -7.65 -0.49
CA LEU A 87 3.44 -7.89 -0.52
C LEU A 87 3.81 -9.36 -0.75
N LYS A 88 2.85 -10.27 -0.77
CA LYS A 88 3.04 -11.74 -0.90
C LYS A 88 3.97 -12.31 0.18
N VAL A 89 3.83 -11.84 1.39
CA VAL A 89 4.59 -12.27 2.57
C VAL A 89 3.66 -12.78 3.68
N LYS A 90 4.21 -13.49 4.64
CA LYS A 90 3.50 -13.88 5.86
C LYS A 90 3.39 -12.69 6.80
N VAL A 91 2.34 -12.64 7.62
CA VAL A 91 2.19 -11.66 8.69
C VAL A 91 2.55 -12.29 10.04
N ASN A 92 3.32 -11.55 10.84
CA ASN A 92 3.60 -11.87 12.23
C ASN A 92 3.16 -10.70 13.11
N TYR A 93 2.25 -10.96 14.06
CA TYR A 93 1.73 -9.94 14.97
C TYR A 93 2.59 -9.88 16.23
N ILE A 94 3.02 -8.68 16.57
CA ILE A 94 3.82 -8.39 17.76
C ILE A 94 3.00 -7.43 18.61
N PRO A 95 2.57 -7.85 19.82
CA PRO A 95 1.80 -6.98 20.68
C PRO A 95 2.64 -5.80 21.17
N VAL A 96 2.07 -4.61 21.08
CA VAL A 96 2.73 -3.37 21.52
C VAL A 96 1.88 -2.61 22.54
N THR A 97 2.57 -1.88 23.39
CA THR A 97 1.96 -0.90 24.30
C THR A 97 2.37 0.51 23.88
N THR A 98 1.81 1.52 24.53
CA THR A 98 2.21 2.92 24.32
C THR A 98 3.70 3.14 24.57
N GLN A 99 4.29 2.39 25.52
CA GLN A 99 5.70 2.50 25.90
C GLN A 99 6.64 1.72 24.98
N THR A 100 6.17 0.63 24.38
CA THR A 100 7.04 -0.30 23.62
C THR A 100 6.98 -0.09 22.11
N ARG A 101 5.94 0.55 21.57
CA ARG A 101 5.74 0.70 20.12
C ARG A 101 6.89 1.42 19.41
N GLU A 102 7.37 2.52 19.98
CA GLU A 102 8.47 3.29 19.40
C GLU A 102 9.81 2.55 19.46
N PRO A 103 10.26 2.06 20.63
CA PRO A 103 11.50 1.27 20.71
C PRO A 103 11.52 0.04 19.80
N LEU A 104 10.40 -0.67 19.64
CA LEU A 104 10.31 -1.84 18.76
C LEU A 104 10.36 -1.47 17.27
N MET A 105 9.89 -0.28 16.90
CA MET A 105 10.06 0.25 15.56
C MET A 105 11.51 0.67 15.30
N ASP A 106 12.10 1.41 16.22
CA ASP A 106 13.45 1.97 16.09
C ASP A 106 14.53 0.88 16.01
N ASN A 107 14.38 -0.20 16.76
CA ASN A 107 15.32 -1.32 16.73
C ASN A 107 15.05 -2.35 15.61
N GLY A 108 14.01 -2.14 14.81
CA GLY A 108 13.66 -3.01 13.68
C GLY A 108 13.00 -4.33 14.06
N THR A 109 12.52 -4.50 15.27
CA THR A 109 11.73 -5.69 15.69
C THR A 109 10.40 -5.72 14.96
N ILE A 110 9.75 -4.59 14.76
CA ILE A 110 8.56 -4.44 13.91
C ILE A 110 8.89 -3.65 12.65
N ASP A 111 8.28 -4.04 11.55
CA ASP A 111 8.42 -3.39 10.25
C ASP A 111 7.32 -2.36 9.99
N LEU A 112 6.16 -2.56 10.62
CA LEU A 112 4.96 -1.74 10.47
C LEU A 112 4.26 -1.62 11.82
N LEU A 113 3.83 -0.43 12.17
CA LEU A 113 3.03 -0.16 13.36
C LEU A 113 1.60 0.21 12.96
N ILE A 114 0.63 -0.54 13.46
CA ILE A 114 -0.80 -0.27 13.32
C ILE A 114 -1.40 -0.31 14.75
N ALA A 115 -1.13 0.75 15.53
CA ALA A 115 -1.58 0.77 16.93
C ALA A 115 -1.70 2.20 17.46
#